data_75a67a876a7f405ba945fd827ef45d41
#
_entry.id   75a67a876a7f405ba945fd827ef45d41
#
_cell.length_a   1.000
_cell.length_b   1.000
_cell.length_c   1.000
_cell.angle_alpha   90.00
_cell.angle_beta   90.00
_cell.angle_gamma   90.00
#
_symmetry.space_group_name_H-M   'P 1'
#
loop_
_entity.id
_entity.type
_entity.pdbx_description
1 polymer ?
#
loop_
_entity_poly.entity_id
_entity_poly.type
_entity_poly.pdbx_seq_one_letter_code
_entity_poly.pdbx_strand_id
1 'polypeptide(L)'
;MHQPVINLTALMFDLFCDREPCRKDLRGVWDWAVLKGNVWKTHGQAVANAAPWFPRSFDRTPRNPADKLSSGYKAWELLLYFYGLGPGFFYGLLPERYYLHYCKLVVAIRIMYQRQISHQQLQLAHKFLLEWVVEFERLYYQQKVERLHFVRQCVHSLVHLGPKTTRLGPPSLSAQWTMERVIGVFGSLLRQPSKLFSNLREQARRVAEINAVVAMWPEIETQRGELQGSLNLGQGYILLGPKDTKPYVLSPAEQTALIDFYSSLPNPENIRRRSTYRWGRLEIPIGQVVRSRWKEVDRSSKAARTDRNVKVCDLFI
;
A
#
# COMPACT_ATOMS: atom_id res chain seq x y z
N MET A 1 6.14 13.73 -1.82
CA MET A 1 5.98 12.42 -2.47
C MET A 1 7.06 12.16 -3.50
N HIS A 2 7.23 12.99 -4.53
CA HIS A 2 8.19 12.70 -5.63
C HIS A 2 9.64 12.55 -5.16
N GLN A 3 10.14 13.42 -4.29
CA GLN A 3 11.54 13.37 -3.87
C GLN A 3 11.92 12.07 -3.13
N PRO A 4 11.31 11.71 -1.97
CA PRO A 4 11.76 10.52 -1.24
C PRO A 4 11.24 9.21 -1.85
N VAL A 5 10.07 9.19 -2.49
CA VAL A 5 9.46 7.93 -2.95
C VAL A 5 9.81 7.60 -4.39
N ILE A 6 9.81 8.56 -5.30
CA ILE A 6 10.10 8.30 -6.71
C ILE A 6 11.58 8.53 -6.99
N ASN A 7 12.06 9.75 -6.79
CA ASN A 7 13.40 10.13 -7.25
C ASN A 7 14.52 9.42 -6.48
N LEU A 8 14.39 9.37 -5.15
CA LEU A 8 15.40 8.72 -4.31
C LEU A 8 15.39 7.19 -4.52
N THR A 9 14.20 6.60 -4.59
CA THR A 9 14.08 5.16 -4.84
C THR A 9 14.64 4.80 -6.22
N ALA A 10 14.36 5.61 -7.25
CA ALA A 10 14.93 5.42 -8.58
C ALA A 10 16.46 5.48 -8.55
N LEU A 11 17.04 6.49 -7.87
CA LEU A 11 18.49 6.58 -7.70
C LEU A 11 19.07 5.32 -7.03
N MET A 12 18.46 4.86 -5.93
CA MET A 12 18.95 3.68 -5.21
C MET A 12 18.87 2.41 -6.09
N PHE A 13 17.81 2.25 -6.88
CA PHE A 13 17.74 1.15 -7.84
C PHE A 13 18.74 1.27 -8.97
N ASP A 14 18.98 2.48 -9.48
CA ASP A 14 20.01 2.70 -10.49
C ASP A 14 21.38 2.25 -9.97
N LEU A 15 21.71 2.60 -8.71
CA LEU A 15 22.94 2.16 -8.07
C LEU A 15 22.97 0.64 -7.85
N PHE A 16 21.93 0.06 -7.27
CA PHE A 16 21.87 -1.38 -6.96
C PHE A 16 21.83 -2.27 -8.20
N CYS A 17 21.30 -1.76 -9.32
CA CYS A 17 21.23 -2.46 -10.60
C CYS A 17 22.36 -2.11 -11.58
N ASP A 18 23.32 -1.26 -11.19
CA ASP A 18 24.39 -0.76 -12.08
C ASP A 18 23.85 -0.01 -13.31
N ARG A 19 22.82 0.81 -13.11
CA ARG A 19 22.19 1.59 -14.19
C ARG A 19 22.74 3.02 -14.31
N GLU A 20 23.38 3.52 -13.25
CA GLU A 20 24.05 4.84 -13.30
C GLU A 20 25.44 4.70 -13.92
N PRO A 21 25.61 5.12 -15.16
CA PRO A 21 26.90 5.05 -15.80
C PRO A 21 27.84 6.09 -15.21
N CYS A 22 28.96 5.65 -14.65
CA CYS A 22 30.11 6.52 -14.38
C CYS A 22 31.16 6.28 -15.47
N ARG A 23 31.41 7.28 -16.31
CA ARG A 23 32.29 7.12 -17.47
C ARG A 23 33.75 6.74 -17.13
N LYS A 24 34.17 7.06 -15.91
CA LYS A 24 35.54 6.79 -15.43
C LYS A 24 35.62 5.59 -14.48
N ASP A 25 34.50 5.09 -13.96
CA ASP A 25 34.48 3.89 -13.15
C ASP A 25 34.41 2.64 -14.04
N LEU A 26 35.15 1.63 -13.66
CA LEU A 26 35.06 0.32 -14.30
C LEU A 26 33.72 -0.33 -13.95
N ARG A 27 32.91 -0.66 -14.95
CA ARG A 27 31.65 -1.36 -14.77
C ARG A 27 31.88 -2.69 -14.07
N GLY A 28 31.03 -3.00 -13.10
CA GLY A 28 31.07 -4.28 -12.38
C GLY A 28 31.97 -4.30 -11.14
N VAL A 29 32.63 -3.21 -10.81
CA VAL A 29 33.51 -3.08 -9.62
C VAL A 29 32.74 -2.61 -8.38
N TRP A 30 31.49 -2.18 -8.53
CA TRP A 30 30.69 -1.68 -7.43
C TRP A 30 30.09 -2.83 -6.62
N ASP A 31 30.54 -2.97 -5.38
CA ASP A 31 30.10 -4.02 -4.47
C ASP A 31 28.63 -3.84 -3.97
N TRP A 32 28.06 -2.64 -4.10
CA TRP A 32 26.64 -2.39 -3.84
C TRP A 32 25.72 -2.75 -5.02
N ALA A 33 26.27 -2.96 -6.20
CA ALA A 33 25.51 -3.22 -7.42
C ALA A 33 25.20 -4.73 -7.57
N VAL A 34 24.37 -5.24 -6.69
CA VAL A 34 24.06 -6.66 -6.55
C VAL A 34 22.86 -7.12 -7.38
N LEU A 35 21.97 -6.19 -7.78
CA LEU A 35 20.75 -6.50 -8.52
C LEU A 35 21.01 -6.58 -10.03
N LYS A 36 21.79 -7.60 -10.46
CA LYS A 36 22.17 -7.78 -11.87
C LYS A 36 21.67 -9.13 -12.42
N GLY A 37 21.39 -9.16 -13.71
CA GLY A 37 21.11 -10.40 -14.45
C GLY A 37 20.00 -11.25 -13.79
N ASN A 38 20.33 -12.50 -13.49
CA ASN A 38 19.39 -13.45 -12.88
C ASN A 38 19.01 -13.07 -11.45
N VAL A 39 19.91 -12.47 -10.66
CA VAL A 39 19.62 -12.00 -9.30
C VAL A 39 18.46 -10.99 -9.33
N TRP A 40 18.51 -10.04 -10.27
CA TRP A 40 17.44 -9.06 -10.44
C TRP A 40 16.12 -9.69 -10.87
N LYS A 41 16.14 -10.64 -11.79
CA LYS A 41 14.94 -11.37 -12.25
C LYS A 41 14.30 -12.16 -11.12
N THR A 42 15.11 -12.95 -10.38
CA THR A 42 14.64 -13.76 -9.24
C THR A 42 14.07 -12.87 -8.14
N HIS A 43 14.76 -11.79 -7.80
CA HIS A 43 14.29 -10.81 -6.82
C HIS A 43 12.96 -10.18 -7.25
N GLY A 44 12.86 -9.75 -8.50
CA GLY A 44 11.63 -9.17 -9.05
C GLY A 44 10.46 -10.14 -9.01
N GLN A 45 10.69 -11.41 -9.32
CA GLN A 45 9.67 -12.45 -9.22
C GLN A 45 9.23 -12.70 -7.77
N ALA A 46 10.17 -12.68 -6.81
CA ALA A 46 9.85 -12.82 -5.39
C ALA A 46 8.95 -11.68 -4.90
N VAL A 47 9.23 -10.43 -5.32
CA VAL A 47 8.37 -9.27 -5.03
C VAL A 47 6.97 -9.45 -5.60
N ALA A 48 6.84 -9.90 -6.86
CA ALA A 48 5.55 -10.16 -7.48
C ALA A 48 4.77 -11.28 -6.78
N ASN A 49 5.46 -12.31 -6.34
CA ASN A 49 4.88 -13.45 -5.61
C ASN A 49 4.37 -13.07 -4.21
N ALA A 50 4.79 -11.93 -3.65
CA ALA A 50 4.24 -11.41 -2.41
C ALA A 50 2.83 -10.80 -2.58
N ALA A 51 2.38 -10.52 -3.81
CA ALA A 51 1.10 -9.87 -4.08
C ALA A 51 -0.12 -10.57 -3.44
N PRO A 52 -0.27 -11.92 -3.43
CA PRO A 52 -1.38 -12.59 -2.77
C PRO A 52 -1.46 -12.37 -1.25
N TRP A 53 -0.35 -12.01 -0.62
CA TRP A 53 -0.23 -11.85 0.83
C TRP A 53 -0.57 -10.43 1.32
N PHE A 54 -0.77 -9.48 0.40
CA PHE A 54 -1.18 -8.13 0.75
C PHE A 54 -2.67 -8.06 1.06
N PRO A 55 -3.07 -7.47 2.19
CA PRO A 55 -4.45 -7.13 2.46
C PRO A 55 -5.03 -6.22 1.37
N ARG A 56 -6.35 -6.29 1.15
CA ARG A 56 -7.02 -5.43 0.14
C ARG A 56 -6.96 -3.95 0.43
N SER A 57 -6.81 -3.57 1.69
CA SER A 57 -6.59 -2.18 2.10
C SER A 57 -5.35 -1.54 1.46
N PHE A 58 -4.42 -2.37 0.98
CA PHE A 58 -3.29 -1.93 0.15
C PHE A 58 -3.68 -1.93 -1.32
N ASP A 59 -4.46 -0.99 -1.76
CA ASP A 59 -5.06 -0.82 -3.09
C ASP A 59 -4.28 -1.52 -4.24
N ARG A 60 -3.03 -1.15 -4.45
CA ARG A 60 -2.17 -1.69 -5.50
C ARG A 60 -0.94 -2.38 -4.92
N THR A 61 -0.79 -3.66 -5.21
CA THR A 61 0.40 -4.43 -4.84
C THR A 61 1.57 -4.17 -5.79
N PRO A 62 2.82 -4.27 -5.33
CA PRO A 62 3.98 -4.14 -6.19
C PRO A 62 3.99 -5.23 -7.28
N ARG A 63 4.14 -4.81 -8.53
CA ARG A 63 4.35 -5.70 -9.67
C ARG A 63 5.81 -6.15 -9.70
N ASN A 64 6.16 -7.06 -10.62
CA ASN A 64 7.56 -7.46 -10.82
C ASN A 64 8.41 -6.21 -11.20
N PRO A 65 9.33 -5.75 -10.33
CA PRO A 65 10.14 -4.57 -10.62
C PRO A 65 11.17 -4.83 -11.72
N ALA A 66 11.58 -6.09 -11.94
CA ALA A 66 12.51 -6.42 -13.02
C ALA A 66 11.91 -6.14 -14.40
N ASP A 67 10.58 -6.31 -14.55
CA ASP A 67 9.88 -6.08 -15.81
C ASP A 67 9.26 -4.67 -15.90
N LYS A 68 8.89 -4.08 -14.79
CA LYS A 68 7.99 -2.91 -14.77
C LYS A 68 8.56 -1.63 -14.19
N LEU A 69 9.73 -1.68 -13.54
CA LEU A 69 10.30 -0.50 -12.86
C LEU A 69 10.47 0.68 -13.82
N SER A 70 10.93 0.44 -15.05
CA SER A 70 11.10 1.46 -16.10
C SER A 70 9.83 1.79 -16.88
N SER A 71 8.73 1.04 -16.70
CA SER A 71 7.50 1.14 -17.49
C SER A 71 6.26 1.50 -16.67
N GLY A 72 6.31 2.64 -15.98
CA GLY A 72 5.15 3.17 -15.27
C GLY A 72 4.85 2.49 -13.94
N TYR A 73 5.87 2.07 -13.21
CA TYR A 73 5.77 1.69 -11.81
C TYR A 73 5.26 2.89 -11.00
N LYS A 74 4.22 2.71 -10.21
CA LYS A 74 3.57 3.84 -9.53
C LYS A 74 4.25 4.16 -8.21
N ALA A 75 4.13 5.41 -7.74
CA ALA A 75 4.70 5.85 -6.47
C ALA A 75 4.26 4.97 -5.29
N TRP A 76 3.00 4.53 -5.27
CA TRP A 76 2.49 3.62 -4.26
C TRP A 76 3.15 2.24 -4.30
N GLU A 77 3.40 1.70 -5.48
CA GLU A 77 4.13 0.43 -5.66
C GLU A 77 5.58 0.57 -5.18
N LEU A 78 6.25 1.71 -5.47
CA LEU A 78 7.59 2.01 -4.96
C LEU A 78 7.61 2.11 -3.44
N LEU A 79 6.64 2.78 -2.84
CA LEU A 79 6.53 2.93 -1.40
C LEU A 79 6.39 1.56 -0.73
N LEU A 80 5.47 0.72 -1.20
CA LEU A 80 5.25 -0.61 -0.66
C LEU A 80 6.44 -1.55 -0.89
N TYR A 81 7.03 -1.50 -2.08
CA TYR A 81 8.17 -2.36 -2.37
C TYR A 81 9.41 -1.89 -1.62
N PHE A 82 9.89 -0.68 -1.86
CA PHE A 82 11.18 -0.23 -1.35
C PHE A 82 11.15 0.00 0.16
N TYR A 83 10.13 0.67 0.69
CA TYR A 83 10.04 0.99 2.12
C TYR A 83 9.22 -0.02 2.93
N GLY A 84 8.39 -0.83 2.29
CA GLY A 84 7.59 -1.87 2.93
C GLY A 84 8.27 -3.23 2.97
N LEU A 85 8.36 -3.88 1.82
CA LEU A 85 8.91 -5.25 1.67
C LEU A 85 10.43 -5.29 1.64
N GLY A 86 11.05 -4.22 1.17
CA GLY A 86 12.49 -4.16 0.89
C GLY A 86 13.39 -4.59 2.05
N PRO A 87 13.11 -4.25 3.33
CA PRO A 87 13.94 -4.74 4.42
C PRO A 87 14.08 -6.26 4.45
N GLY A 88 13.01 -7.00 4.14
CA GLY A 88 13.09 -8.46 4.04
C GLY A 88 13.75 -8.94 2.75
N PHE A 89 13.46 -8.29 1.62
CA PHE A 89 13.97 -8.73 0.32
C PHE A 89 15.43 -8.34 0.05
N PHE A 90 15.96 -7.31 0.70
CA PHE A 90 17.37 -6.91 0.58
C PHE A 90 18.25 -7.50 1.67
N TYR A 91 17.66 -8.10 2.71
CA TYR A 91 18.43 -8.79 3.75
C TYR A 91 19.21 -9.96 3.15
N GLY A 92 20.51 -10.02 3.46
CA GLY A 92 21.41 -11.04 2.91
C GLY A 92 21.73 -10.89 1.41
N LEU A 93 21.06 -9.96 0.69
CA LEU A 93 21.34 -9.65 -0.71
C LEU A 93 22.33 -8.49 -0.84
N LEU A 94 22.07 -7.38 -0.14
CA LEU A 94 23.02 -6.27 -0.05
C LEU A 94 24.12 -6.62 0.94
N PRO A 95 25.40 -6.27 0.67
CA PRO A 95 26.44 -6.33 1.68
C PRO A 95 26.04 -5.51 2.91
N GLU A 96 26.39 -6.00 4.09
CA GLU A 96 25.88 -5.52 5.39
C GLU A 96 25.92 -3.99 5.53
N ARG A 97 27.03 -3.35 5.18
CA ARG A 97 27.19 -1.89 5.28
C ARG A 97 26.15 -1.11 4.45
N TYR A 98 25.81 -1.60 3.26
CA TYR A 98 24.79 -0.98 2.39
C TYR A 98 23.38 -1.30 2.84
N TYR A 99 23.18 -2.49 3.39
CA TYR A 99 21.91 -2.88 3.98
C TYR A 99 21.59 -2.03 5.22
N LEU A 100 22.53 -1.86 6.13
CA LEU A 100 22.34 -1.01 7.32
C LEU A 100 22.09 0.46 6.93
N HIS A 101 22.85 0.98 5.98
CA HIS A 101 22.62 2.30 5.41
C HIS A 101 21.19 2.42 4.83
N TYR A 102 20.76 1.46 4.03
CA TYR A 102 19.41 1.40 3.50
C TYR A 102 18.34 1.34 4.60
N CYS A 103 18.54 0.55 5.65
CA CYS A 103 17.61 0.43 6.76
C CYS A 103 17.40 1.76 7.51
N LYS A 104 18.44 2.57 7.68
CA LYS A 104 18.31 3.93 8.26
C LYS A 104 17.32 4.78 7.48
N LEU A 105 17.43 4.77 6.15
CA LEU A 105 16.49 5.49 5.28
C LEU A 105 15.07 4.97 5.46
N VAL A 106 14.90 3.64 5.46
CA VAL A 106 13.57 3.02 5.60
C VAL A 106 12.91 3.41 6.91
N VAL A 107 13.62 3.31 8.03
CA VAL A 107 13.09 3.69 9.35
C VAL A 107 12.68 5.17 9.35
N ALA A 108 13.57 6.06 8.88
CA ALA A 108 13.29 7.49 8.86
C ALA A 108 12.06 7.82 7.99
N ILE A 109 11.97 7.28 6.78
CA ILE A 109 10.84 7.54 5.87
C ILE A 109 9.55 6.94 6.41
N ARG A 110 9.57 5.75 7.01
CA ARG A 110 8.39 5.16 7.66
C ARG A 110 7.86 6.04 8.79
N ILE A 111 8.72 6.61 9.61
CA ILE A 111 8.33 7.56 10.65
C ILE A 111 7.72 8.81 10.02
N MET A 112 8.39 9.42 9.03
CA MET A 112 7.92 10.64 8.39
C MET A 112 6.57 10.49 7.68
N TYR A 113 6.20 9.27 7.25
CA TYR A 113 4.92 9.02 6.59
C TYR A 113 3.79 8.60 7.53
N GLN A 114 4.01 8.58 8.84
CA GLN A 114 2.92 8.42 9.82
C GLN A 114 2.00 9.65 9.81
N ARG A 115 0.75 9.47 10.20
CA ARG A 115 -0.21 10.57 10.36
C ARG A 115 0.01 11.36 11.66
N GLN A 116 0.57 10.69 12.66
CA GLN A 116 0.94 11.25 13.95
C GLN A 116 2.38 10.85 14.22
N ILE A 117 3.21 11.82 14.54
CA ILE A 117 4.64 11.63 14.80
C ILE A 117 4.95 12.28 16.15
N SER A 118 5.48 11.50 17.11
CA SER A 118 5.94 12.06 18.37
C SER A 118 7.23 12.88 18.16
N HIS A 119 7.51 13.78 19.08
CA HIS A 119 8.75 14.57 19.03
C HIS A 119 10.02 13.69 19.03
N GLN A 120 10.03 12.64 19.83
CA GLN A 120 11.12 11.67 19.87
C GLN A 120 11.30 10.93 18.54
N GLN A 121 10.20 10.49 17.93
CA GLN A 121 10.23 9.85 16.62
C GLN A 121 10.75 10.82 15.55
N LEU A 122 10.33 12.08 15.58
CA LEU A 122 10.80 13.10 14.64
C LEU A 122 12.30 13.36 14.77
N GLN A 123 12.81 13.47 16.00
CA GLN A 123 14.25 13.62 16.27
C GLN A 123 15.03 12.41 15.75
N LEU A 124 14.56 11.20 16.03
CA LEU A 124 15.18 9.97 15.56
C LEU A 124 15.24 9.91 14.03
N ALA A 125 14.11 10.18 13.38
CA ALA A 125 14.04 10.17 11.92
C ALA A 125 14.95 11.23 11.31
N HIS A 126 14.98 12.45 11.87
CA HIS A 126 15.87 13.52 11.40
C HIS A 126 17.34 13.13 11.55
N LYS A 127 17.72 12.58 12.69
CA LYS A 127 19.08 12.06 12.93
C LYS A 127 19.46 11.03 11.87
N PHE A 128 18.61 10.04 11.62
CA PHE A 128 18.88 9.00 10.63
C PHE A 128 19.00 9.56 9.22
N LEU A 129 18.20 10.57 8.83
CA LEU A 129 18.32 11.21 7.53
C LEU A 129 19.64 11.98 7.38
N LEU A 130 20.10 12.67 8.41
CA LEU A 130 21.38 13.37 8.39
C LEU A 130 22.55 12.37 8.28
N GLU A 131 22.55 11.33 9.11
CA GLU A 131 23.54 10.27 9.05
C GLU A 131 23.54 9.59 7.67
N TRP A 132 22.34 9.29 7.14
CA TRP A 132 22.19 8.66 5.84
C TRP A 132 22.82 9.47 4.70
N VAL A 133 22.61 10.79 4.69
CA VAL A 133 23.21 11.66 3.66
C VAL A 133 24.72 11.68 3.74
N VAL A 134 25.28 11.78 4.95
CA VAL A 134 26.74 11.73 5.16
C VAL A 134 27.31 10.37 4.75
N GLU A 135 26.64 9.28 5.12
CA GLU A 135 27.05 7.93 4.73
C GLU A 135 26.89 7.68 3.23
N PHE A 136 25.87 8.26 2.57
CA PHE A 136 25.69 8.19 1.13
C PHE A 136 26.93 8.75 0.39
N GLU A 137 27.44 9.86 0.85
CA GLU A 137 28.65 10.45 0.25
C GLU A 137 29.87 9.54 0.42
N ARG A 138 30.01 8.89 1.57
CA ARG A 138 31.13 7.96 1.84
C ARG A 138 31.00 6.65 1.09
N LEU A 139 29.80 6.09 1.00
CA LEU A 139 29.56 4.76 0.45
C LEU A 139 29.49 4.76 -1.08
N TYR A 140 28.78 5.73 -1.67
CA TYR A 140 28.50 5.75 -3.11
C TYR A 140 29.27 6.83 -3.86
N TYR A 141 29.18 8.06 -3.43
CA TYR A 141 29.87 9.18 -4.07
C TYR A 141 31.39 9.07 -3.92
N GLN A 142 31.89 8.75 -2.73
CA GLN A 142 33.31 8.55 -2.38
C GLN A 142 34.18 9.76 -2.75
N GLN A 143 33.60 10.96 -2.80
CA GLN A 143 34.25 12.22 -3.18
C GLN A 143 34.95 12.18 -4.55
N LYS A 144 34.47 11.30 -5.45
CA LYS A 144 34.98 11.21 -6.83
C LYS A 144 34.19 12.15 -7.74
N VAL A 145 34.87 13.02 -8.47
CA VAL A 145 34.26 13.99 -9.38
C VAL A 145 33.36 13.27 -10.42
N GLU A 146 33.80 12.09 -10.87
CA GLU A 146 33.08 11.25 -11.83
C GLU A 146 31.72 10.79 -11.31
N ARG A 147 31.53 10.75 -9.97
CA ARG A 147 30.29 10.32 -9.30
C ARG A 147 29.48 11.49 -8.74
N LEU A 148 29.83 12.73 -9.04
CA LEU A 148 29.10 13.90 -8.55
C LEU A 148 27.61 13.85 -8.94
N HIS A 149 27.29 13.26 -10.08
CA HIS A 149 25.92 13.07 -10.55
C HIS A 149 25.09 12.08 -9.71
N PHE A 150 25.69 11.34 -8.76
CA PHE A 150 24.97 10.56 -7.77
C PHE A 150 24.35 11.45 -6.67
N VAL A 151 24.98 12.59 -6.38
CA VAL A 151 24.49 13.53 -5.35
C VAL A 151 23.39 14.40 -5.94
N ARG A 152 22.22 13.80 -6.11
CA ARG A 152 21.04 14.45 -6.69
C ARG A 152 20.29 15.27 -5.63
N GLN A 153 19.47 16.21 -6.07
CA GLN A 153 18.64 17.03 -5.18
C GLN A 153 17.77 16.17 -4.22
N CYS A 154 17.34 14.98 -4.63
CA CYS A 154 16.56 14.08 -3.76
C CYS A 154 17.38 13.58 -2.55
N VAL A 155 18.69 13.47 -2.65
CA VAL A 155 19.59 13.15 -1.53
C VAL A 155 19.66 14.35 -0.58
N HIS A 156 20.00 15.51 -1.10
CA HIS A 156 20.11 16.73 -0.29
C HIS A 156 18.78 17.11 0.38
N SER A 157 17.66 16.95 -0.30
CA SER A 157 16.35 17.34 0.25
C SER A 157 15.95 16.60 1.53
N LEU A 158 16.56 15.45 1.82
CA LEU A 158 16.31 14.68 3.04
C LEU A 158 16.65 15.42 4.31
N VAL A 159 17.72 16.24 4.29
CA VAL A 159 18.16 17.02 5.48
C VAL A 159 17.09 18.04 5.92
N HIS A 160 16.20 18.42 5.01
CA HIS A 160 15.14 19.40 5.27
C HIS A 160 13.82 18.78 5.74
N LEU A 161 13.66 17.44 5.68
CA LEU A 161 12.38 16.80 6.05
C LEU A 161 12.04 17.00 7.53
N GLY A 162 13.01 16.83 8.44
CA GLY A 162 12.79 17.04 9.87
C GLY A 162 12.31 18.45 10.18
N PRO A 163 13.07 19.51 9.87
CA PRO A 163 12.66 20.91 10.08
C PRO A 163 11.34 21.26 9.41
N LYS A 164 11.07 20.77 8.21
CA LYS A 164 9.78 20.99 7.52
C LYS A 164 8.63 20.31 8.26
N THR A 165 8.82 19.09 8.75
CA THR A 165 7.80 18.36 9.51
C THR A 165 7.47 19.06 10.81
N THR A 166 8.46 19.65 11.50
CA THR A 166 8.21 20.49 12.69
C THR A 166 7.30 21.67 12.38
N ARG A 167 7.47 22.28 11.21
CA ARG A 167 6.73 23.51 10.83
C ARG A 167 5.37 23.25 10.21
N LEU A 168 5.23 22.17 9.43
CA LEU A 168 4.06 21.91 8.56
C LEU A 168 3.28 20.66 8.98
N GLY A 169 3.75 19.92 9.98
CA GLY A 169 3.20 18.60 10.32
C GLY A 169 3.71 17.49 9.43
N PRO A 170 3.20 16.27 9.65
CA PRO A 170 3.64 15.08 8.92
C PRO A 170 3.52 15.23 7.40
N PRO A 171 4.55 14.83 6.63
CA PRO A 171 4.52 14.92 5.17
C PRO A 171 3.38 14.14 4.51
N SER A 172 2.86 13.10 5.17
CA SER A 172 1.69 12.34 4.72
C SER A 172 0.43 13.21 4.57
N LEU A 173 0.29 14.26 5.38
CA LEU A 173 -0.86 15.18 5.37
C LEU A 173 -0.73 16.27 4.30
N SER A 174 0.51 16.67 3.97
CA SER A 174 0.81 17.70 2.96
C SER A 174 1.21 17.10 1.60
N ALA A 175 1.26 15.77 1.48
CA ALA A 175 1.58 15.09 0.23
C ALA A 175 0.46 15.27 -0.80
N GLN A 176 0.83 15.39 -2.08
CA GLN A 176 -0.09 15.66 -3.19
C GLN A 176 -0.97 14.45 -3.58
N TRP A 177 -1.00 13.39 -2.81
CA TRP A 177 -1.83 12.20 -3.10
C TRP A 177 -3.32 12.51 -3.21
N THR A 178 -3.81 13.39 -2.32
CA THR A 178 -5.21 13.82 -2.37
C THR A 178 -5.48 14.58 -3.66
N MET A 179 -4.59 15.49 -4.06
CA MET A 179 -4.70 16.24 -5.31
C MET A 179 -4.64 15.32 -6.53
N GLU A 180 -3.69 14.37 -6.58
CA GLU A 180 -3.58 13.40 -7.67
C GLU A 180 -4.82 12.51 -7.77
N ARG A 181 -5.40 12.11 -6.62
CA ARG A 181 -6.68 11.38 -6.58
C ARG A 181 -7.81 12.23 -7.16
N VAL A 182 -7.91 13.49 -6.77
CA VAL A 182 -8.93 14.43 -7.28
C VAL A 182 -8.78 14.62 -8.79
N ILE A 183 -7.55 14.81 -9.29
CA ILE A 183 -7.27 14.87 -10.74
C ILE A 183 -7.73 13.57 -11.44
N GLY A 184 -7.46 12.41 -10.84
CA GLY A 184 -7.91 11.12 -11.36
C GLY A 184 -9.44 11.00 -11.41
N VAL A 185 -10.13 11.46 -10.37
CA VAL A 185 -11.60 11.49 -10.32
C VAL A 185 -12.15 12.40 -11.43
N PHE A 186 -11.64 13.63 -11.55
CA PHE A 186 -12.09 14.53 -12.62
C PHE A 186 -11.79 13.98 -14.00
N GLY A 187 -10.60 13.36 -14.20
CA GLY A 187 -10.28 12.68 -15.45
C GLY A 187 -11.28 11.58 -15.81
N SER A 188 -11.77 10.82 -14.83
CA SER A 188 -12.77 9.77 -15.05
C SER A 188 -14.18 10.32 -15.33
N LEU A 189 -14.49 11.53 -14.88
CA LEU A 189 -15.76 12.20 -15.12
C LEU A 189 -15.83 12.85 -16.51
N LEU A 190 -14.69 13.08 -17.15
CA LEU A 190 -14.63 13.66 -18.50
C LEU A 190 -14.92 12.58 -19.55
N ARG A 191 -16.16 12.53 -20.02
CA ARG A 191 -16.61 11.55 -21.02
C ARG A 191 -16.43 11.99 -22.46
N GLN A 192 -16.30 13.30 -22.69
CA GLN A 192 -16.19 13.88 -24.03
C GLN A 192 -14.95 14.78 -24.12
N PRO A 193 -14.08 14.61 -25.12
CA PRO A 193 -12.89 15.43 -25.30
C PRO A 193 -13.21 16.85 -25.84
N SER A 194 -14.41 17.05 -26.46
CA SER A 194 -14.84 18.37 -26.94
C SER A 194 -15.14 19.31 -25.77
N LYS A 195 -14.63 20.55 -25.83
CA LYS A 195 -14.80 21.57 -24.79
C LYS A 195 -14.32 21.12 -23.41
N LEU A 196 -13.14 20.50 -23.35
CA LEU A 196 -12.56 19.85 -22.17
C LEU A 196 -12.62 20.74 -20.91
N PHE A 197 -12.18 22.01 -20.99
CA PHE A 197 -12.16 22.91 -19.86
C PHE A 197 -13.57 23.29 -19.36
N SER A 198 -14.53 23.45 -20.26
CA SER A 198 -15.92 23.72 -19.90
C SER A 198 -16.55 22.52 -19.17
N ASN A 199 -16.30 21.31 -19.69
CA ASN A 199 -16.76 20.08 -19.06
C ASN A 199 -16.10 19.88 -17.67
N LEU A 200 -14.79 20.12 -17.56
CA LEU A 200 -14.07 20.01 -16.30
C LEU A 200 -14.64 20.99 -15.25
N ARG A 201 -14.84 22.24 -15.62
CA ARG A 201 -15.45 23.26 -14.76
C ARG A 201 -16.84 22.83 -14.25
N GLU A 202 -17.69 22.32 -15.15
CA GLU A 202 -19.04 21.90 -14.80
C GLU A 202 -19.03 20.68 -13.88
N GLN A 203 -18.17 19.70 -14.12
CA GLN A 203 -18.01 18.55 -13.24
C GLN A 203 -17.47 18.95 -11.87
N ALA A 204 -16.48 19.86 -11.81
CA ALA A 204 -15.94 20.36 -10.56
C ALA A 204 -17.01 21.10 -9.74
N ARG A 205 -17.85 21.93 -10.41
CA ARG A 205 -18.98 22.63 -9.77
C ARG A 205 -19.96 21.61 -9.17
N ARG A 206 -20.38 20.60 -9.93
CA ARG A 206 -21.30 19.55 -9.44
C ARG A 206 -20.77 18.80 -8.26
N VAL A 207 -19.48 18.41 -8.28
CA VAL A 207 -18.85 17.74 -7.15
C VAL A 207 -18.82 18.64 -5.92
N ALA A 208 -18.51 19.94 -6.09
CA ALA A 208 -18.50 20.89 -4.99
C ALA A 208 -19.91 21.08 -4.40
N GLU A 209 -20.93 21.19 -5.26
CA GLU A 209 -22.33 21.31 -4.82
C GLU A 209 -22.81 20.08 -4.05
N ILE A 210 -22.52 18.87 -4.56
CA ILE A 210 -22.86 17.62 -3.88
C ILE A 210 -22.15 17.56 -2.50
N ASN A 211 -20.87 17.89 -2.44
CA ASN A 211 -20.14 17.90 -1.19
C ASN A 211 -20.71 18.92 -0.19
N ALA A 212 -21.12 20.09 -0.67
CA ALA A 212 -21.76 21.11 0.17
C ALA A 212 -23.11 20.60 0.71
N VAL A 213 -23.94 19.98 -0.14
CA VAL A 213 -25.23 19.39 0.28
C VAL A 213 -25.00 18.31 1.33
N VAL A 214 -24.06 17.39 1.11
CA VAL A 214 -23.73 16.34 2.10
C VAL A 214 -23.20 16.92 3.40
N ALA A 215 -22.40 17.99 3.34
CA ALA A 215 -21.90 18.66 4.53
C ALA A 215 -23.01 19.38 5.33
N MET A 216 -24.04 19.90 4.64
CA MET A 216 -25.20 20.55 5.27
C MET A 216 -26.22 19.55 5.83
N TRP A 217 -26.34 18.39 5.20
CA TRP A 217 -27.27 17.33 5.55
C TRP A 217 -26.56 15.96 5.57
N PRO A 218 -25.78 15.66 6.63
CA PRO A 218 -25.02 14.40 6.73
C PRO A 218 -25.90 13.14 6.66
N GLU A 219 -27.17 13.27 7.02
CA GLU A 219 -28.16 12.19 6.94
C GLU A 219 -28.40 11.68 5.51
N ILE A 220 -28.13 12.50 4.49
CA ILE A 220 -28.22 12.06 3.09
C ILE A 220 -27.17 10.98 2.77
N GLU A 221 -26.01 11.04 3.40
CA GLU A 221 -24.96 10.06 3.22
C GLU A 221 -25.26 8.75 3.96
N THR A 222 -25.90 8.83 5.11
CA THR A 222 -26.37 7.66 5.87
C THR A 222 -27.52 6.95 5.19
N GLN A 223 -28.28 7.63 4.34
CA GLN A 223 -29.29 7.05 3.46
C GLN A 223 -28.73 6.43 2.17
N ARG A 224 -27.43 6.17 2.08
CA ARG A 224 -26.92 5.22 1.08
C ARG A 224 -27.69 3.92 1.30
N GLY A 225 -28.76 3.78 0.51
CA GLY A 225 -29.69 2.68 0.62
C GLY A 225 -28.92 1.38 0.70
N GLU A 226 -29.36 0.49 1.55
CA GLU A 226 -28.79 -0.85 1.65
C GLU A 226 -28.50 -1.33 0.24
N LEU A 227 -27.23 -1.62 -0.05
CA LEU A 227 -26.82 -2.12 -1.37
C LEU A 227 -27.75 -3.28 -1.70
N GLN A 228 -28.46 -3.20 -2.78
CA GLN A 228 -29.48 -4.17 -3.14
C GLN A 228 -28.94 -5.61 -2.96
N GLY A 229 -29.57 -6.39 -2.09
CA GLY A 229 -29.10 -7.72 -1.72
C GLY A 229 -27.99 -7.75 -0.66
N SER A 230 -27.78 -6.68 0.10
CA SER A 230 -26.98 -6.71 1.32
C SER A 230 -27.84 -7.02 2.56
N LEU A 231 -27.20 -7.42 3.65
CA LEU A 231 -27.82 -7.63 4.95
C LEU A 231 -26.98 -6.91 6.02
N ASN A 232 -27.58 -5.94 6.67
CA ASN A 232 -26.95 -5.24 7.78
C ASN A 232 -27.07 -6.09 9.05
N LEU A 233 -25.91 -6.43 9.67
CA LEU A 233 -25.84 -7.20 10.92
C LEU A 233 -25.78 -6.32 12.17
N GLY A 234 -25.77 -4.99 12.01
CA GLY A 234 -25.53 -4.07 13.11
C GLY A 234 -24.03 -3.79 13.35
N GLN A 235 -23.74 -2.83 14.24
CA GLN A 235 -22.39 -2.44 14.65
C GLN A 235 -21.41 -2.17 13.50
N GLY A 236 -21.93 -1.82 12.30
CA GLY A 236 -21.11 -1.55 11.11
C GLY A 236 -20.68 -2.79 10.31
N TYR A 237 -21.24 -3.97 10.63
CA TYR A 237 -21.04 -5.18 9.84
C TYR A 237 -22.15 -5.34 8.78
N ILE A 238 -21.78 -5.49 7.52
CA ILE A 238 -22.72 -5.63 6.41
C ILE A 238 -22.33 -6.80 5.52
N LEU A 239 -23.23 -7.80 5.42
CA LEU A 239 -23.06 -8.88 4.44
C LEU A 239 -23.37 -8.38 3.03
N LEU A 240 -22.44 -8.57 2.13
CA LEU A 240 -22.52 -8.12 0.75
C LEU A 240 -22.60 -9.31 -0.21
N GLY A 241 -23.44 -9.17 -1.24
CA GLY A 241 -23.59 -10.20 -2.27
C GLY A 241 -22.28 -10.55 -3.01
N PRO A 242 -22.29 -11.67 -3.72
CA PRO A 242 -23.44 -12.56 -3.91
C PRO A 242 -23.69 -13.45 -2.67
N LYS A 243 -24.96 -13.84 -2.50
CA LYS A 243 -25.41 -14.83 -1.53
C LYS A 243 -25.66 -16.17 -2.24
N ASP A 244 -25.49 -17.29 -1.54
CA ASP A 244 -25.91 -18.59 -2.07
C ASP A 244 -27.39 -18.60 -2.45
N THR A 245 -27.71 -19.17 -3.59
CA THR A 245 -29.09 -19.36 -4.01
C THR A 245 -29.75 -20.59 -3.38
N LYS A 246 -28.92 -21.58 -2.96
CA LYS A 246 -29.34 -22.79 -2.28
C LYS A 246 -28.62 -22.92 -0.94
N PRO A 247 -29.25 -23.55 0.08
CA PRO A 247 -28.57 -23.82 1.34
C PRO A 247 -27.32 -24.66 1.14
N TYR A 248 -26.21 -24.23 1.73
CA TYR A 248 -24.97 -24.99 1.80
C TYR A 248 -25.04 -25.98 2.96
N VAL A 249 -24.81 -27.26 2.69
CA VAL A 249 -24.74 -28.30 3.70
C VAL A 249 -23.38 -28.25 4.38
N LEU A 250 -23.37 -28.07 5.70
CA LEU A 250 -22.13 -27.98 6.47
C LEU A 250 -21.43 -29.34 6.52
N SER A 251 -20.11 -29.33 6.34
CA SER A 251 -19.28 -30.50 6.59
C SER A 251 -19.29 -30.89 8.09
N PRO A 252 -18.95 -32.12 8.45
CA PRO A 252 -18.89 -32.52 9.86
C PRO A 252 -18.01 -31.63 10.72
N ALA A 253 -16.87 -31.21 10.20
CA ALA A 253 -15.92 -30.28 10.88
C ALA A 253 -16.55 -28.90 11.12
N GLU A 254 -17.25 -28.36 10.10
CA GLU A 254 -17.95 -27.07 10.25
C GLU A 254 -19.10 -27.13 11.20
N GLN A 255 -19.84 -28.27 11.26
CA GLN A 255 -20.92 -28.52 12.23
C GLN A 255 -20.36 -28.55 13.65
N THR A 256 -19.24 -29.26 13.87
CA THR A 256 -18.59 -29.33 15.19
C THR A 256 -18.15 -27.93 15.62
N ALA A 257 -17.44 -27.21 14.76
CA ALA A 257 -16.97 -25.84 15.07
C ALA A 257 -18.12 -24.88 15.38
N LEU A 258 -19.25 -25.02 14.69
CA LEU A 258 -20.45 -24.22 14.94
C LEU A 258 -21.08 -24.56 16.30
N ILE A 259 -21.20 -25.85 16.63
CA ILE A 259 -21.71 -26.30 17.92
C ILE A 259 -20.82 -25.82 19.06
N ASP A 260 -19.50 -25.98 18.92
CA ASP A 260 -18.54 -25.54 19.94
C ASP A 260 -18.62 -24.03 20.17
N PHE A 261 -18.75 -23.24 19.11
CA PHE A 261 -18.93 -21.79 19.21
C PHE A 261 -20.20 -21.43 19.97
N TYR A 262 -21.35 -21.97 19.57
CA TYR A 262 -22.64 -21.66 20.25
C TYR A 262 -22.69 -22.15 21.69
N SER A 263 -22.03 -23.27 21.99
CA SER A 263 -21.90 -23.78 23.36
C SER A 263 -21.04 -22.88 24.26
N SER A 264 -20.18 -22.06 23.66
CA SER A 264 -19.33 -21.10 24.39
C SER A 264 -20.02 -19.77 24.72
N LEU A 265 -21.22 -19.53 24.16
CA LEU A 265 -21.96 -18.29 24.40
C LEU A 265 -22.66 -18.31 25.78
N PRO A 266 -22.91 -17.14 26.41
CA PRO A 266 -23.56 -17.06 27.73
C PRO A 266 -24.97 -17.68 27.80
N ASN A 267 -25.69 -17.70 26.66
CA ASN A 267 -26.99 -18.35 26.52
C ASN A 267 -26.94 -19.32 25.34
N PRO A 268 -26.46 -20.54 25.54
CA PRO A 268 -26.29 -21.49 24.45
C PRO A 268 -27.65 -21.92 23.90
N GLU A 269 -27.94 -21.54 22.67
CA GLU A 269 -29.07 -22.11 21.93
C GLU A 269 -28.68 -23.47 21.36
N ASN A 270 -29.60 -24.42 21.41
CA ASN A 270 -29.41 -25.78 20.90
C ASN A 270 -29.54 -25.77 19.38
N ILE A 271 -28.52 -25.29 18.68
CA ILE A 271 -28.54 -25.08 17.22
C ILE A 271 -28.15 -26.36 16.50
N ARG A 272 -29.16 -27.09 16.03
CA ARG A 272 -29.00 -28.26 15.15
C ARG A 272 -29.11 -27.89 13.66
N ARG A 273 -28.47 -26.79 13.24
CA ARG A 273 -28.49 -26.41 11.81
C ARG A 273 -27.51 -27.26 11.03
N ARG A 274 -28.02 -28.00 10.02
CA ARG A 274 -27.21 -28.79 9.07
C ARG A 274 -26.86 -28.02 7.80
N SER A 275 -27.44 -26.85 7.59
CA SER A 275 -27.22 -26.02 6.40
C SER A 275 -27.28 -24.55 6.73
N THR A 276 -26.57 -23.76 5.92
CA THR A 276 -26.52 -22.30 6.02
C THR A 276 -26.44 -21.67 4.65
N TYR A 277 -26.58 -20.35 4.56
CA TYR A 277 -26.33 -19.59 3.33
C TYR A 277 -25.00 -18.88 3.44
N ARG A 278 -24.12 -19.10 2.46
CA ARG A 278 -22.83 -18.40 2.42
C ARG A 278 -22.98 -17.07 1.71
N TRP A 279 -22.25 -16.09 2.19
CA TRP A 279 -22.14 -14.77 1.58
C TRP A 279 -20.77 -14.57 0.97
N GLY A 280 -20.72 -13.88 -0.16
CA GLY A 280 -19.48 -13.67 -0.88
C GLY A 280 -18.54 -12.67 -0.22
N ARG A 281 -19.09 -11.70 0.53
CA ARG A 281 -18.32 -10.60 1.11
C ARG A 281 -18.93 -10.14 2.43
N LEU A 282 -18.07 -9.61 3.31
CA LEU A 282 -18.45 -8.96 4.55
C LEU A 282 -17.73 -7.61 4.64
N GLU A 283 -18.46 -6.53 4.78
CA GLU A 283 -17.91 -5.24 5.18
C GLU A 283 -17.85 -5.17 6.70
N ILE A 284 -16.68 -4.77 7.21
CA ILE A 284 -16.42 -4.63 8.65
C ILE A 284 -16.45 -3.15 9.05
N PRO A 285 -16.59 -2.78 10.34
CA PRO A 285 -16.83 -1.40 10.80
C PRO A 285 -15.82 -0.36 10.33
N ILE A 286 -14.61 -0.78 10.01
CA ILE A 286 -13.57 0.11 9.47
C ILE A 286 -13.67 0.36 7.96
N GLY A 287 -14.75 -0.07 7.33
CA GLY A 287 -15.00 0.10 5.88
C GLY A 287 -14.22 -0.86 4.97
N GLN A 288 -13.54 -1.85 5.55
CA GLN A 288 -12.89 -2.89 4.75
C GLN A 288 -13.87 -3.99 4.36
N VAL A 289 -13.68 -4.55 3.15
CA VAL A 289 -14.50 -5.65 2.65
C VAL A 289 -13.69 -6.93 2.61
N VAL A 290 -14.09 -7.90 3.43
CA VAL A 290 -13.53 -9.25 3.45
C VAL A 290 -14.27 -10.14 2.45
N ARG A 291 -13.58 -11.09 1.84
CA ARG A 291 -14.18 -12.03 0.88
C ARG A 291 -14.17 -13.45 1.40
N SER A 292 -15.23 -14.19 1.11
CA SER A 292 -15.30 -15.60 1.44
C SER A 292 -14.51 -16.45 0.44
N ARG A 293 -13.92 -17.54 0.93
CA ARG A 293 -13.12 -18.48 0.14
C ARG A 293 -13.90 -19.08 -1.04
N TRP A 294 -15.17 -19.41 -0.87
CA TRP A 294 -15.97 -20.09 -1.90
C TRP A 294 -16.19 -19.26 -3.16
N LYS A 295 -16.13 -17.93 -3.07
CA LYS A 295 -16.20 -17.03 -4.23
C LYS A 295 -14.84 -16.72 -4.86
N GLU A 296 -13.76 -17.13 -4.24
CA GLU A 296 -12.41 -16.90 -4.76
C GLU A 296 -11.80 -18.14 -5.43
N VAL A 297 -12.37 -19.33 -5.21
CA VAL A 297 -11.90 -20.58 -5.83
C VAL A 297 -11.98 -20.50 -7.37
N ASP A 298 -12.96 -19.75 -7.91
CA ASP A 298 -13.14 -19.58 -9.37
C ASP A 298 -12.21 -18.51 -9.97
N ARG A 299 -11.38 -17.84 -9.18
CA ARG A 299 -10.44 -16.83 -9.68
C ARG A 299 -9.06 -17.45 -9.84
N SER A 300 -8.38 -17.08 -10.94
CA SER A 300 -6.99 -17.48 -11.16
C SER A 300 -6.14 -17.14 -9.92
N SER A 301 -5.24 -18.03 -9.53
CA SER A 301 -4.39 -17.91 -8.35
C SER A 301 -3.62 -16.57 -8.27
N LYS A 302 -3.41 -15.90 -9.41
CA LYS A 302 -2.77 -14.56 -9.49
C LYS A 302 -3.64 -13.40 -8.98
N ALA A 303 -4.96 -13.58 -8.87
CA ALA A 303 -5.89 -12.54 -8.41
C ALA A 303 -6.39 -12.77 -6.97
N ALA A 304 -6.10 -13.93 -6.38
CA ALA A 304 -6.50 -14.25 -5.02
C ALA A 304 -5.59 -13.52 -4.03
N ARG A 305 -6.16 -12.60 -3.27
CA ARG A 305 -5.49 -11.92 -2.15
C ARG A 305 -5.90 -12.58 -0.83
N THR A 306 -5.06 -12.45 0.18
CA THR A 306 -5.31 -13.00 1.54
C THR A 306 -6.34 -12.22 2.35
N ASP A 307 -7.32 -11.61 1.71
CA ASP A 307 -8.48 -10.97 2.37
C ASP A 307 -9.28 -11.96 3.26
N ARG A 308 -8.87 -13.24 3.26
CA ARG A 308 -9.45 -14.36 4.01
C ARG A 308 -8.95 -14.49 5.44
N ASN A 309 -7.78 -13.92 5.72
CA ASN A 309 -7.13 -14.06 7.03
C ASN A 309 -7.72 -13.05 8.03
N VAL A 310 -9.03 -13.12 8.20
CA VAL A 310 -9.70 -12.42 9.28
C VAL A 310 -9.90 -13.44 10.40
N LYS A 311 -9.32 -13.19 11.55
CA LYS A 311 -9.67 -13.92 12.76
C LYS A 311 -11.08 -13.46 13.15
N VAL A 312 -12.08 -14.25 12.76
CA VAL A 312 -13.47 -14.03 13.15
C VAL A 312 -13.63 -14.56 14.54
N CYS A 313 -13.39 -13.73 15.55
CA CYS A 313 -13.61 -14.12 16.94
C CYS A 313 -15.06 -13.87 17.40
N ASP A 314 -15.84 -12.98 16.72
CA ASP A 314 -17.11 -12.49 17.25
C ASP A 314 -18.20 -12.26 16.18
N LEU A 315 -18.19 -13.01 15.07
CA LEU A 315 -19.06 -12.74 13.91
C LEU A 315 -20.24 -13.73 13.75
N PHE A 316 -20.60 -14.42 14.80
CA PHE A 316 -21.85 -15.19 14.81
C PHE A 316 -22.82 -14.54 15.79
N ILE A 317 -23.62 -13.62 15.30
CA ILE A 317 -24.86 -13.15 15.93
C ILE A 317 -26.03 -13.77 15.20
#